data_e01680c1194196bdf477d2c1d2c83bbc
#
_entry.id   e01680c1194196bdf477d2c1d2c83bbc
#
_cell.length_a   1.000
_cell.length_b   1.000
_cell.length_c   1.000
_cell.angle_alpha   90.00
_cell.angle_beta   90.00
_cell.angle_gamma   90.00
#
_symmetry.space_group_name_H-M   'P 1'
#
loop_
_entity.id
_entity.type
_entity.pdbx_description
1 polymer ?
#
loop_
_entity_poly.entity_id
_entity_poly.type
_entity_poly.pdbx_seq_one_letter_code
_entity_poly.pdbx_strand_id
1 'polypeptide(L)'
;MFIGYRCSRNRSCLDATAVITSICRYALPPRFGKHVVLSFPRRVIASGGGNDIAARFVAQRLTEAFGQSAVVDNRAGAGSTIGTDIVAHSAPDGYTLLVVHNAIAINQTLYAKLPYDTVRDFAQVALIGATTNTLVVNPAVPARSVKEFIALAKARPGALNYASTGAGGTAHLATEYFRLETGVNLAHIPYKGTAPGLTDVVAGQVQVMISALPGTMPFINSKRVVALATTGAKRSAFLPDVPTLAEAGVPGYEFDTWYGLHSPLPRRGCRRRCS
;
A
#
# COMPACT_ATOMS: atom_id res chain seq x y z
N MET A 1 19.19 -5.52 -15.20
CA MET A 1 20.08 -6.52 -14.60
C MET A 1 19.53 -6.83 -13.21
N PHE A 2 18.66 -7.84 -13.13
CA PHE A 2 18.01 -8.25 -11.88
C PHE A 2 18.99 -9.11 -11.08
N ILE A 3 19.41 -8.61 -9.91
CA ILE A 3 20.16 -9.42 -8.95
C ILE A 3 19.15 -10.27 -8.20
N GLY A 4 19.06 -11.54 -8.59
CA GLY A 4 18.19 -12.51 -7.96
C GLY A 4 18.66 -12.86 -6.55
N TYR A 5 17.90 -12.45 -5.54
CA TYR A 5 18.01 -13.04 -4.20
C TYR A 5 17.26 -14.37 -4.19
N ARG A 6 18.00 -15.47 -4.18
CA ARG A 6 17.50 -16.82 -3.91
C ARG A 6 17.04 -16.87 -2.45
N CYS A 7 15.74 -16.80 -2.24
CA CYS A 7 15.13 -17.11 -0.94
C CYS A 7 15.07 -18.63 -0.79
N SER A 8 15.85 -19.20 0.13
CA SER A 8 15.78 -20.60 0.49
C SER A 8 14.48 -20.86 1.26
N ARG A 9 13.85 -21.99 0.97
CA ARG A 9 12.59 -22.49 1.55
C ARG A 9 12.62 -22.55 3.08
N ASN A 10 11.48 -22.22 3.66
CA ASN A 10 11.08 -22.40 5.06
C ASN A 10 11.59 -21.38 6.08
N ARG A 11 10.73 -20.37 6.35
CA ARG A 11 10.25 -20.01 7.72
C ARG A 11 9.35 -18.79 7.64
N SER A 12 8.08 -18.98 7.96
CA SER A 12 7.11 -17.95 8.28
C SER A 12 7.46 -17.36 9.64
N CYS A 13 8.21 -16.29 9.65
CA CYS A 13 8.31 -15.30 10.72
C CYS A 13 9.26 -14.22 10.18
N LEU A 14 8.74 -13.04 9.91
CA LEU A 14 9.56 -11.85 9.79
C LEU A 14 10.27 -11.69 11.15
N ASP A 15 11.52 -12.10 11.20
CA ASP A 15 12.34 -11.95 12.38
C ASP A 15 12.52 -10.44 12.60
N ALA A 16 11.88 -9.93 13.66
CA ALA A 16 11.97 -8.52 14.05
C ALA A 16 13.43 -8.07 14.16
N THR A 17 14.33 -9.00 14.50
CA THR A 17 15.78 -8.82 14.57
C THR A 17 16.38 -8.51 13.20
N ALA A 18 15.89 -9.12 12.12
CA ALA A 18 16.38 -8.86 10.75
C ALA A 18 15.98 -7.46 10.25
N VAL A 19 14.75 -7.01 10.56
CA VAL A 19 14.28 -5.65 10.24
C VAL A 19 15.06 -4.62 11.03
N ILE A 20 15.27 -4.84 12.33
CA ILE A 20 16.05 -3.95 13.22
C ILE A 20 17.51 -3.89 12.78
N THR A 21 18.12 -5.03 12.44
CA THR A 21 19.51 -5.10 11.96
C THR A 21 19.68 -4.37 10.63
N SER A 22 18.70 -4.46 9.72
CA SER A 22 18.68 -3.69 8.47
C SER A 22 18.55 -2.19 8.73
N ILE A 23 17.67 -1.77 9.64
CA ILE A 23 17.53 -0.36 10.03
C ILE A 23 18.84 0.18 10.61
N CYS A 24 19.51 -0.58 11.49
CA CYS A 24 20.81 -0.20 12.07
C CYS A 24 21.91 -0.09 11.00
N ARG A 25 21.89 -0.94 9.97
CA ARG A 25 22.92 -0.96 8.94
C ARG A 25 22.84 0.19 7.93
N TYR A 26 21.64 0.68 7.64
CA TYR A 26 21.40 1.71 6.62
C TYR A 26 21.04 3.10 7.19
N ALA A 27 20.50 3.17 8.41
CA ALA A 27 20.05 4.41 9.01
C ALA A 27 21.03 5.04 10.02
N LEU A 28 22.12 4.33 10.40
CA LEU A 28 23.12 4.86 11.32
C LEU A 28 24.47 4.98 10.60
N PRO A 29 25.10 6.16 10.59
CA PRO A 29 26.47 6.29 10.12
C PRO A 29 27.42 5.50 11.05
N PRO A 30 28.51 4.88 10.54
CA PRO A 30 29.36 3.92 11.26
C PRO A 30 30.23 4.49 12.40
N ARG A 31 29.92 5.69 12.91
CA ARG A 31 30.76 6.42 13.89
C ARG A 31 30.09 6.75 15.23
N PHE A 32 28.95 6.18 15.56
CA PHE A 32 28.34 6.42 16.87
C PHE A 32 28.59 5.23 17.81
N GLY A 33 29.41 5.50 18.85
CA GLY A 33 29.67 4.58 19.95
C GLY A 33 28.37 4.22 20.70
N LYS A 34 28.44 3.19 21.55
CA LYS A 34 27.35 2.48 22.22
C LYS A 34 26.38 3.31 23.12
N HIS A 35 26.43 4.64 23.11
CA HIS A 35 25.64 5.52 23.98
C HIS A 35 25.12 6.75 23.23
N VAL A 36 24.33 6.56 22.16
CA VAL A 36 23.51 7.66 21.66
C VAL A 36 22.11 7.49 22.25
N VAL A 37 21.83 8.25 23.31
CA VAL A 37 20.47 8.46 23.81
C VAL A 37 19.75 9.30 22.74
N LEU A 38 18.99 8.64 21.89
CA LEU A 38 18.17 9.30 20.85
C LEU A 38 16.98 9.96 21.55
N SER A 39 17.03 11.27 21.77
CA SER A 39 16.04 12.00 22.55
C SER A 39 14.82 12.51 21.78
N PHE A 40 14.64 12.11 20.50
CA PHE A 40 13.53 12.56 19.68
C PHE A 40 12.64 11.40 19.24
N PRO A 41 11.29 11.57 19.25
CA PRO A 41 10.38 10.56 18.76
C PRO A 41 10.60 10.30 17.27
N ARG A 42 10.61 9.04 16.86
CA ARG A 42 10.69 8.66 15.44
C ARG A 42 9.36 8.94 14.77
N ARG A 43 9.40 9.42 13.53
CA ARG A 43 8.21 9.63 12.70
C ARG A 43 8.14 8.58 11.62
N VAL A 44 6.99 7.92 11.54
CA VAL A 44 6.68 6.97 10.45
C VAL A 44 5.59 7.60 9.60
N ILE A 45 5.96 8.06 8.41
CA ILE A 45 5.00 8.69 7.49
C ILE A 45 4.36 7.61 6.64
N ALA A 46 3.03 7.64 6.57
CA ALA A 46 2.20 6.73 5.79
C ALA A 46 1.19 7.52 4.95
N SER A 47 0.67 6.91 3.89
CA SER A 47 -0.32 7.55 3.02
C SER A 47 -1.78 7.18 3.36
N GLY A 48 -2.04 6.67 4.58
CA GLY A 48 -3.35 6.22 5.03
C GLY A 48 -3.75 4.82 4.50
N GLY A 49 -4.92 4.35 4.89
CA GLY A 49 -5.44 3.04 4.47
C GLY A 49 -4.57 1.87 4.95
N GLY A 50 -4.25 0.93 4.08
CA GLY A 50 -3.38 -0.21 4.39
C GLY A 50 -1.97 0.18 4.85
N ASN A 51 -1.46 1.32 4.38
CA ASN A 51 -0.17 1.85 4.84
C ASN A 51 -0.21 2.28 6.32
N ASP A 52 -1.35 2.79 6.83
CA ASP A 52 -1.49 3.13 8.25
C ASP A 52 -1.39 1.89 9.14
N ILE A 53 -2.03 0.79 8.75
CA ILE A 53 -1.95 -0.49 9.46
C ILE A 53 -0.49 -0.97 9.51
N ALA A 54 0.19 -0.99 8.37
CA ALA A 54 1.59 -1.39 8.28
C ALA A 54 2.52 -0.45 9.07
N ALA A 55 2.26 0.87 9.02
CA ALA A 55 3.03 1.86 9.74
C ALA A 55 2.87 1.74 11.26
N ARG A 56 1.67 1.47 11.77
CA ARG A 56 1.43 1.24 13.22
C ARG A 56 2.13 -0.02 13.71
N PHE A 57 2.11 -1.09 12.91
CA PHE A 57 2.88 -2.29 13.22
C PHE A 57 4.38 -2.00 13.33
N VAL A 58 4.95 -1.28 12.36
CA VAL A 58 6.36 -0.87 12.39
C VAL A 58 6.65 0.05 13.58
N ALA A 59 5.80 1.06 13.83
CA ALA A 59 5.97 2.01 14.92
C ALA A 59 5.97 1.30 16.29
N GLN A 60 5.08 0.33 16.48
CA GLN A 60 5.06 -0.48 17.70
C GLN A 60 6.39 -1.22 17.89
N ARG A 61 6.88 -1.91 16.87
CA ARG A 61 8.16 -2.65 16.93
C ARG A 61 9.35 -1.74 17.15
N LEU A 62 9.36 -0.55 16.57
CA LEU A 62 10.41 0.44 16.81
C LEU A 62 10.37 0.96 18.26
N THR A 63 9.17 1.20 18.80
CA THR A 63 8.98 1.63 20.18
C THR A 63 9.49 0.57 21.16
N GLU A 64 9.13 -0.69 20.94
CA GLU A 64 9.59 -1.82 21.76
C GLU A 64 11.13 -1.99 21.70
N ALA A 65 11.72 -1.85 20.51
CA ALA A 65 13.16 -2.07 20.32
C ALA A 65 14.05 -0.94 20.84
N PHE A 66 13.58 0.30 20.73
CA PHE A 66 14.39 1.47 21.06
C PHE A 66 14.00 2.17 22.39
N GLY A 67 12.93 1.71 23.05
CA GLY A 67 12.43 2.30 24.28
C GLY A 67 11.90 3.73 24.11
N GLN A 68 11.66 4.17 22.88
CA GLN A 68 11.17 5.51 22.56
C GLN A 68 9.98 5.44 21.61
N SER A 69 9.00 6.32 21.83
CA SER A 69 7.79 6.38 21.03
C SER A 69 8.09 6.64 19.55
N ALA A 70 7.53 5.80 18.67
CA ALA A 70 7.46 6.05 17.24
C ALA A 70 6.05 6.52 16.88
N VAL A 71 5.93 7.70 16.28
CA VAL A 71 4.66 8.34 15.97
C VAL A 71 4.33 8.12 14.50
N VAL A 72 3.12 7.61 14.20
CA VAL A 72 2.61 7.50 12.84
C VAL A 72 1.97 8.82 12.42
N ASP A 73 2.45 9.40 11.33
CA ASP A 73 1.93 10.63 10.73
C ASP A 73 1.35 10.31 9.35
N ASN A 74 0.02 10.33 9.25
CA ASN A 74 -0.69 10.00 8.02
C ASN A 74 -0.79 11.22 7.10
N ARG A 75 -0.11 11.15 5.95
CA ARG A 75 -0.11 12.16 4.88
C ARG A 75 -0.71 11.58 3.60
N ALA A 76 -2.04 11.44 3.60
CA ALA A 76 -2.78 10.91 2.45
C ALA A 76 -2.87 11.93 1.32
N GLY A 77 -2.99 11.43 0.09
CA GLY A 77 -3.28 12.23 -1.10
C GLY A 77 -2.35 11.94 -2.29
N ALA A 78 -2.84 12.30 -3.47
CA ALA A 78 -2.15 12.18 -4.76
C ALA A 78 -1.45 10.81 -4.96
N GLY A 79 -2.16 9.69 -4.71
CA GLY A 79 -1.60 8.35 -4.87
C GLY A 79 -0.34 8.09 -4.03
N SER A 80 -0.26 8.63 -2.81
CA SER A 80 0.89 8.55 -1.88
C SER A 80 2.04 9.51 -2.16
N THR A 81 1.99 10.34 -3.20
CA THR A 81 3.10 11.25 -3.57
C THR A 81 3.36 12.29 -2.49
N ILE A 82 2.32 12.80 -1.80
CA ILE A 82 2.48 13.82 -0.74
C ILE A 82 3.34 13.31 0.42
N GLY A 83 3.01 12.15 0.97
CA GLY A 83 3.80 11.56 2.06
C GLY A 83 5.22 11.19 1.63
N THR A 84 5.37 10.68 0.41
CA THR A 84 6.66 10.30 -0.16
C THR A 84 7.56 11.53 -0.36
N ASP A 85 7.01 12.64 -0.85
CA ASP A 85 7.74 13.90 -1.03
C ASP A 85 8.26 14.47 0.30
N ILE A 86 7.43 14.48 1.34
CA ILE A 86 7.83 14.93 2.69
C ILE A 86 9.05 14.15 3.18
N VAL A 87 9.07 12.82 3.01
CA VAL A 87 10.20 11.99 3.46
C VAL A 87 11.41 12.18 2.57
N ALA A 88 11.25 12.32 1.25
CA ALA A 88 12.35 12.60 0.34
C ALA A 88 13.14 13.87 0.70
N HIS A 89 12.45 14.85 1.31
CA HIS A 89 13.05 16.12 1.74
C HIS A 89 13.41 16.15 3.23
N SER A 90 13.17 15.08 3.98
CA SER A 90 13.53 14.98 5.40
C SER A 90 15.02 14.74 5.60
N ALA A 91 15.51 15.03 6.81
CA ALA A 91 16.89 14.74 7.17
C ALA A 91 17.16 13.22 7.14
N PRO A 92 18.27 12.76 6.53
CA PRO A 92 18.62 11.34 6.45
C PRO A 92 19.31 10.87 7.74
N ASP A 93 18.68 11.08 8.89
CA ASP A 93 19.20 10.82 10.22
C ASP A 93 18.57 9.58 10.88
N GLY A 94 17.65 8.91 10.17
CA GLY A 94 16.95 7.71 10.64
C GLY A 94 15.77 7.98 11.57
N TYR A 95 15.42 9.26 11.82
CA TYR A 95 14.24 9.62 12.63
C TYR A 95 12.96 9.73 11.83
N THR A 96 13.05 9.93 10.51
CA THR A 96 11.90 9.95 9.61
C THR A 96 11.97 8.77 8.68
N LEU A 97 10.93 7.94 8.70
CA LEU A 97 10.79 6.74 7.86
C LEU A 97 9.51 6.83 7.05
N LEU A 98 9.49 6.19 5.89
CA LEU A 98 8.34 6.09 5.00
C LEU A 98 7.84 4.66 4.95
N VAL A 99 6.54 4.47 5.20
CA VAL A 99 5.82 3.25 4.85
C VAL A 99 4.95 3.54 3.64
N VAL A 100 5.21 2.84 2.56
CA VAL A 100 4.51 3.02 1.30
C VAL A 100 4.32 1.67 0.60
N HIS A 101 3.29 1.60 -0.23
CA HIS A 101 2.99 0.45 -1.07
C HIS A 101 3.58 0.60 -2.49
N ASN A 102 3.29 -0.35 -3.37
CA ASN A 102 3.74 -0.39 -4.77
C ASN A 102 3.52 0.90 -5.59
N ALA A 103 2.66 1.83 -5.14
CA ALA A 103 2.53 3.14 -5.79
C ALA A 103 3.85 3.91 -5.88
N ILE A 104 4.82 3.70 -4.96
CA ILE A 104 6.13 4.37 -5.04
C ILE A 104 6.87 4.03 -6.34
N ALA A 105 6.75 2.79 -6.82
CA ALA A 105 7.36 2.36 -8.07
C ALA A 105 6.54 2.81 -9.28
N ILE A 106 5.22 2.75 -9.19
CA ILE A 106 4.29 3.02 -10.29
C ILE A 106 4.23 4.51 -10.61
N ASN A 107 4.22 5.36 -9.58
CA ASN A 107 4.12 6.81 -9.75
C ASN A 107 5.26 7.39 -10.58
N GLN A 108 6.43 6.74 -10.60
CA GLN A 108 7.58 7.18 -11.40
C GLN A 108 7.30 7.11 -12.91
N THR A 109 6.45 6.20 -13.35
CA THR A 109 6.03 6.09 -14.75
C THR A 109 4.72 6.81 -15.03
N LEU A 110 3.85 6.93 -14.03
CA LEU A 110 2.52 7.52 -14.17
C LEU A 110 2.56 9.06 -14.24
N TYR A 111 3.43 9.69 -13.45
CA TYR A 111 3.52 11.14 -13.39
C TYR A 111 4.68 11.64 -14.24
N ALA A 112 4.41 12.55 -15.16
CA ALA A 112 5.44 13.16 -16.01
C ALA A 112 6.50 13.93 -15.19
N LYS A 113 6.14 14.42 -13.99
CA LYS A 113 7.04 15.14 -13.09
C LYS A 113 6.70 14.80 -11.64
N LEU A 114 7.64 14.18 -10.93
CA LEU A 114 7.59 13.96 -9.50
C LEU A 114 8.59 14.90 -8.79
N PRO A 115 8.27 15.35 -7.56
CA PRO A 115 9.18 16.17 -6.76
C PRO A 115 10.34 15.36 -6.13
N TYR A 116 10.40 14.06 -6.35
CA TYR A 116 11.40 13.12 -5.82
C TYR A 116 11.76 12.05 -6.86
N ASP A 117 12.91 11.42 -6.67
CA ASP A 117 13.36 10.24 -7.42
C ASP A 117 13.31 9.01 -6.50
N THR A 118 12.49 8.02 -6.87
CA THR A 118 12.26 6.80 -6.06
C THR A 118 13.54 6.00 -5.80
N VAL A 119 14.49 6.02 -6.73
CA VAL A 119 15.73 5.23 -6.64
C VAL A 119 16.84 6.00 -5.95
N ARG A 120 16.89 7.33 -6.15
CA ARG A 120 18.01 8.17 -5.69
C ARG A 120 17.77 8.81 -4.33
N ASP A 121 16.51 9.07 -3.97
CA ASP A 121 16.18 9.79 -2.74
C ASP A 121 15.85 8.87 -1.57
N PHE A 122 15.75 7.54 -1.81
CA PHE A 122 15.35 6.57 -0.78
C PHE A 122 16.29 5.36 -0.68
N ALA A 123 16.63 4.98 0.54
CA ALA A 123 17.15 3.66 0.85
C ALA A 123 15.98 2.71 1.19
N GLN A 124 15.94 1.57 0.53
CA GLN A 124 15.02 0.50 0.87
C GLN A 124 15.51 -0.20 2.14
N VAL A 125 14.73 -0.14 3.21
CA VAL A 125 15.11 -0.72 4.52
C VAL A 125 14.60 -2.15 4.63
N ALA A 126 13.29 -2.38 4.43
CA ALA A 126 12.69 -3.69 4.54
C ALA A 126 11.39 -3.81 3.75
N LEU A 127 11.07 -5.02 3.30
CA LEU A 127 9.73 -5.41 2.91
C LEU A 127 8.97 -5.79 4.20
N ILE A 128 7.90 -5.03 4.51
CA ILE A 128 7.07 -5.29 5.70
C ILE A 128 6.18 -6.50 5.47
N GLY A 129 5.61 -6.61 4.28
CA GLY A 129 4.75 -7.70 3.87
C GLY A 129 3.99 -7.42 2.59
N ALA A 130 3.18 -8.38 2.18
CA ALA A 130 2.28 -8.26 1.04
C ALA A 130 0.88 -8.73 1.44
N THR A 131 -0.12 -8.21 0.75
CA THR A 131 -1.51 -8.62 0.91
C THR A 131 -2.21 -8.62 -0.43
N THR A 132 -3.16 -9.52 -0.59
CA THR A 132 -4.08 -9.47 -1.73
C THR A 132 -5.09 -8.34 -1.56
N ASN A 133 -5.66 -7.87 -2.66
CA ASN A 133 -6.80 -6.97 -2.64
C ASN A 133 -8.09 -7.77 -2.82
N THR A 134 -9.22 -7.12 -2.55
CA THR A 134 -10.54 -7.72 -2.67
C THR A 134 -11.42 -6.81 -3.52
N LEU A 135 -12.08 -7.39 -4.51
CA LEU A 135 -13.16 -6.76 -5.26
C LEU A 135 -14.42 -6.82 -4.40
N VAL A 136 -14.82 -5.69 -3.87
CA VAL A 136 -16.04 -5.56 -3.06
C VAL A 136 -17.07 -4.69 -3.76
N VAL A 137 -18.34 -5.06 -3.61
CA VAL A 137 -19.47 -4.31 -4.14
C VAL A 137 -20.48 -4.00 -3.03
N ASN A 138 -21.29 -2.93 -3.24
CA ASN A 138 -22.42 -2.67 -2.39
C ASN A 138 -23.46 -3.81 -2.47
N PRO A 139 -24.08 -4.23 -1.37
CA PRO A 139 -25.07 -5.31 -1.37
C PRO A 139 -26.30 -5.08 -2.28
N ALA A 140 -26.64 -3.81 -2.59
CA ALA A 140 -27.72 -3.47 -3.50
C ALA A 140 -27.37 -3.68 -4.99
N VAL A 141 -26.08 -3.89 -5.32
CA VAL A 141 -25.67 -4.25 -6.68
C VAL A 141 -26.17 -5.68 -6.98
N PRO A 142 -26.96 -5.89 -8.04
CA PRO A 142 -27.53 -7.20 -8.37
C PRO A 142 -26.47 -8.10 -9.04
N ALA A 143 -25.36 -8.36 -8.33
CA ALA A 143 -24.29 -9.25 -8.76
C ALA A 143 -23.73 -9.99 -7.52
N ARG A 144 -23.62 -11.31 -7.61
CA ARG A 144 -23.08 -12.18 -6.55
C ARG A 144 -21.84 -12.95 -7.03
N SER A 145 -21.43 -12.73 -8.26
CA SER A 145 -20.23 -13.28 -8.88
C SER A 145 -19.54 -12.23 -9.75
N VAL A 146 -18.26 -12.43 -10.04
CA VAL A 146 -17.50 -11.57 -10.96
C VAL A 146 -18.12 -11.57 -12.35
N LYS A 147 -18.60 -12.74 -12.82
CA LYS A 147 -19.26 -12.85 -14.14
C LYS A 147 -20.53 -12.03 -14.23
N GLU A 148 -21.38 -12.07 -13.20
CA GLU A 148 -22.59 -11.25 -13.11
C GLU A 148 -22.26 -9.76 -13.05
N PHE A 149 -21.21 -9.37 -12.28
CA PHE A 149 -20.77 -7.99 -12.20
C PHE A 149 -20.27 -7.47 -13.57
N ILE A 150 -19.45 -8.27 -14.28
CA ILE A 150 -18.98 -7.93 -15.62
C ILE A 150 -20.16 -7.79 -16.59
N ALA A 151 -21.11 -8.71 -16.57
CA ALA A 151 -22.30 -8.65 -17.42
C ALA A 151 -23.14 -7.39 -17.13
N LEU A 152 -23.36 -7.06 -15.86
CA LEU A 152 -24.07 -5.85 -15.43
C LEU A 152 -23.34 -4.58 -15.90
N ALA A 153 -22.01 -4.51 -15.73
CA ALA A 153 -21.21 -3.36 -16.12
C ALA A 153 -21.17 -3.16 -17.65
N LYS A 154 -21.16 -4.26 -18.42
CA LYS A 154 -21.26 -4.22 -19.90
C LYS A 154 -22.63 -3.82 -20.39
N ALA A 155 -23.70 -4.22 -19.68
CA ALA A 155 -25.07 -3.83 -20.02
C ALA A 155 -25.37 -2.34 -19.75
N ARG A 156 -24.59 -1.71 -18.86
CA ARG A 156 -24.76 -0.29 -18.45
C ARG A 156 -23.39 0.43 -18.43
N PRO A 157 -22.77 0.69 -19.59
CA PRO A 157 -21.46 1.32 -19.66
C PRO A 157 -21.45 2.69 -19.00
N GLY A 158 -20.50 2.93 -18.09
CA GLY A 158 -20.36 4.20 -17.39
C GLY A 158 -21.37 4.49 -16.28
N ALA A 159 -22.38 3.62 -16.06
CA ALA A 159 -23.39 3.80 -15.04
C ALA A 159 -22.95 3.36 -13.63
N LEU A 160 -21.94 2.49 -13.55
CA LEU A 160 -21.39 2.03 -12.28
C LEU A 160 -20.13 2.82 -11.96
N ASN A 161 -20.08 3.34 -10.71
CA ASN A 161 -18.94 4.08 -10.20
C ASN A 161 -18.03 3.16 -9.40
N TYR A 162 -16.71 3.37 -9.53
CA TYR A 162 -15.75 2.73 -8.65
C TYR A 162 -14.98 3.73 -7.78
N ALA A 163 -14.77 3.38 -6.52
CA ALA A 163 -13.96 4.16 -5.60
C ALA A 163 -12.49 3.81 -5.73
N SER A 164 -11.61 4.81 -5.63
CA SER A 164 -10.17 4.63 -5.51
C SER A 164 -9.56 5.49 -4.42
N THR A 165 -8.29 5.24 -4.10
CA THR A 165 -7.50 6.05 -3.14
C THR A 165 -6.82 7.25 -3.80
N GLY A 166 -7.33 7.69 -4.94
CA GLY A 166 -6.76 8.73 -5.79
C GLY A 166 -6.04 8.17 -7.02
N ALA A 167 -5.80 9.03 -8.01
CA ALA A 167 -5.09 8.65 -9.23
C ALA A 167 -3.69 8.11 -8.90
N GLY A 168 -3.30 6.98 -9.51
CA GLY A 168 -2.03 6.30 -9.25
C GLY A 168 -1.97 5.48 -7.96
N GLY A 169 -3.01 5.51 -7.12
CA GLY A 169 -3.11 4.62 -5.97
C GLY A 169 -3.37 3.17 -6.37
N THR A 170 -3.07 2.21 -5.48
CA THR A 170 -3.26 0.77 -5.75
C THR A 170 -4.67 0.40 -6.15
N ALA A 171 -5.69 0.96 -5.46
CA ALA A 171 -7.09 0.71 -5.79
C ALA A 171 -7.46 1.22 -7.19
N HIS A 172 -6.89 2.35 -7.62
CA HIS A 172 -7.08 2.87 -8.98
C HIS A 172 -6.49 1.91 -10.01
N LEU A 173 -5.21 1.56 -9.85
CA LEU A 173 -4.50 0.73 -10.82
C LEU A 173 -5.04 -0.70 -10.90
N ALA A 174 -5.40 -1.29 -9.74
CA ALA A 174 -6.06 -2.59 -9.72
C ALA A 174 -7.40 -2.56 -10.48
N THR A 175 -8.18 -1.48 -10.32
CA THR A 175 -9.46 -1.36 -11.04
C THR A 175 -9.24 -1.06 -12.52
N GLU A 176 -8.28 -0.21 -12.90
CA GLU A 176 -7.96 0.05 -14.30
C GLU A 176 -7.45 -1.22 -15.00
N TYR A 177 -6.63 -2.03 -14.33
CA TYR A 177 -6.21 -3.33 -14.85
C TYR A 177 -7.40 -4.27 -15.03
N PHE A 178 -8.33 -4.31 -14.07
CA PHE A 178 -9.58 -5.07 -14.20
C PHE A 178 -10.43 -4.58 -15.39
N ARG A 179 -10.53 -3.26 -15.58
CA ARG A 179 -11.25 -2.67 -16.73
C ARG A 179 -10.62 -3.07 -18.07
N LEU A 180 -9.28 -3.05 -18.13
CA LEU A 180 -8.53 -3.42 -19.32
C LEU A 180 -8.79 -4.90 -19.70
N GLU A 181 -8.66 -5.80 -18.71
CA GLU A 181 -8.82 -7.26 -18.93
C GLU A 181 -10.27 -7.67 -19.26
N THR A 182 -11.25 -6.94 -18.73
CA THR A 182 -12.66 -7.33 -18.88
C THR A 182 -13.42 -6.50 -19.93
N GLY A 183 -12.87 -5.36 -20.34
CA GLY A 183 -13.53 -4.42 -21.26
C GLY A 183 -14.74 -3.70 -20.65
N VAL A 184 -14.88 -3.66 -19.31
CA VAL A 184 -15.97 -2.94 -18.65
C VAL A 184 -15.68 -1.44 -18.58
N ASN A 185 -16.72 -0.61 -18.67
CA ASN A 185 -16.63 0.83 -18.47
C ASN A 185 -17.22 1.22 -17.11
N LEU A 186 -16.34 1.62 -16.17
CA LEU A 186 -16.69 2.09 -14.84
C LEU A 186 -16.25 3.55 -14.70
N ALA A 187 -17.07 4.39 -14.06
CA ALA A 187 -16.71 5.79 -13.79
C ALA A 187 -15.85 5.89 -12.54
N HIS A 188 -14.73 6.60 -12.61
CA HIS A 188 -13.76 6.75 -11.52
C HIS A 188 -14.16 7.84 -10.54
N ILE A 189 -14.27 7.51 -9.25
CA ILE A 189 -14.49 8.46 -8.15
C ILE A 189 -13.28 8.40 -7.20
N PRO A 190 -12.39 9.42 -7.23
CA PRO A 190 -11.21 9.45 -6.37
C PRO A 190 -11.52 9.93 -4.96
N TYR A 191 -10.96 9.24 -3.96
CA TYR A 191 -11.06 9.59 -2.53
C TYR A 191 -9.67 9.84 -1.92
N LYS A 192 -9.64 10.55 -0.80
CA LYS A 192 -8.41 10.76 -0.01
C LYS A 192 -8.14 9.58 0.93
N GLY A 193 -8.07 8.36 0.38
CA GLY A 193 -7.79 7.13 1.13
C GLY A 193 -8.89 6.06 1.03
N THR A 194 -8.63 4.89 1.61
CA THR A 194 -9.53 3.71 1.54
C THR A 194 -10.82 3.90 2.36
N ALA A 195 -10.71 4.46 3.56
CA ALA A 195 -11.85 4.56 4.48
C ALA A 195 -13.03 5.38 3.93
N PRO A 196 -12.85 6.60 3.41
CA PRO A 196 -13.98 7.35 2.84
C PRO A 196 -14.56 6.66 1.59
N GLY A 197 -13.73 6.04 0.74
CA GLY A 197 -14.23 5.29 -0.41
C GLY A 197 -15.08 4.08 -0.01
N LEU A 198 -14.64 3.30 0.98
CA LEU A 198 -15.43 2.17 1.51
C LEU A 198 -16.73 2.63 2.19
N THR A 199 -16.71 3.77 2.89
CA THR A 199 -17.93 4.35 3.48
C THR A 199 -18.97 4.63 2.42
N ASP A 200 -18.58 5.21 1.29
CA ASP A 200 -19.49 5.53 0.19
C ASP A 200 -19.92 4.27 -0.59
N VAL A 201 -19.06 3.23 -0.66
CA VAL A 201 -19.48 1.92 -1.18
C VAL A 201 -20.57 1.32 -0.27
N VAL A 202 -20.39 1.37 1.04
CA VAL A 202 -21.39 0.88 2.01
C VAL A 202 -22.69 1.67 1.91
N ALA A 203 -22.61 2.99 1.73
CA ALA A 203 -23.78 3.87 1.57
C ALA A 203 -24.47 3.73 0.21
N GLY A 204 -23.85 3.01 -0.76
CA GLY A 204 -24.40 2.85 -2.12
C GLY A 204 -24.15 4.02 -3.07
N GLN A 205 -23.41 5.06 -2.63
CA GLN A 205 -23.04 6.19 -3.49
C GLN A 205 -22.09 5.77 -4.60
N VAL A 206 -21.25 4.77 -4.31
CA VAL A 206 -20.34 4.12 -5.24
C VAL A 206 -20.61 2.62 -5.20
N GLN A 207 -20.57 1.96 -6.34
CA GLN A 207 -21.01 0.57 -6.47
C GLN A 207 -19.91 -0.44 -6.15
N VAL A 208 -18.66 -0.12 -6.45
CA VAL A 208 -17.54 -1.09 -6.39
C VAL A 208 -16.24 -0.45 -5.93
N MET A 209 -15.39 -1.24 -5.27
CA MET A 209 -14.01 -0.88 -4.95
C MET A 209 -13.12 -2.13 -4.98
N ILE A 210 -11.92 -2.01 -5.54
CA ILE A 210 -10.83 -2.99 -5.32
C ILE A 210 -9.87 -2.37 -4.30
N SER A 211 -9.71 -3.01 -3.15
CA SER A 211 -8.87 -2.48 -2.08
C SER A 211 -8.22 -3.58 -1.26
N ALA A 212 -7.13 -3.24 -0.56
CA ALA A 212 -6.36 -4.17 0.25
C ALA A 212 -7.24 -4.89 1.28
N LEU A 213 -7.12 -6.21 1.34
CA LEU A 213 -7.96 -7.10 2.16
C LEU A 213 -8.04 -6.67 3.63
N PRO A 214 -6.96 -6.29 4.34
CA PRO A 214 -7.06 -5.90 5.74
C PRO A 214 -8.01 -4.72 5.99
N GLY A 215 -8.09 -3.77 5.06
CA GLY A 215 -8.99 -2.62 5.15
C GLY A 215 -10.45 -2.95 4.84
N THR A 216 -10.73 -3.99 4.06
CA THR A 216 -12.09 -4.40 3.67
C THR A 216 -12.69 -5.44 4.61
N MET A 217 -11.87 -6.23 5.31
CA MET A 217 -12.32 -7.32 6.18
C MET A 217 -13.40 -6.95 7.19
N PRO A 218 -13.32 -5.82 7.94
CA PRO A 218 -14.38 -5.45 8.89
C PRO A 218 -15.76 -5.26 8.23
N PHE A 219 -15.77 -4.74 6.99
CA PHE A 219 -17.00 -4.51 6.23
C PHE A 219 -17.56 -5.78 5.62
N ILE A 220 -16.67 -6.71 5.21
CA ILE A 220 -17.05 -8.04 4.71
C ILE A 220 -17.67 -8.85 5.87
N ASN A 221 -16.99 -8.92 7.02
CA ASN A 221 -17.46 -9.66 8.20
C ASN A 221 -18.81 -9.14 8.72
N SER A 222 -19.03 -7.83 8.67
CA SER A 222 -20.31 -7.20 9.04
C SER A 222 -21.35 -7.23 7.92
N LYS A 223 -21.07 -7.89 6.78
CA LYS A 223 -21.95 -8.01 5.60
C LYS A 223 -22.41 -6.68 5.02
N ARG A 224 -21.65 -5.60 5.27
CA ARG A 224 -21.93 -4.26 4.73
C ARG A 224 -21.47 -4.10 3.29
N VAL A 225 -20.58 -4.97 2.83
CA VAL A 225 -20.16 -5.12 1.43
C VAL A 225 -20.12 -6.61 1.07
N VAL A 226 -20.20 -6.92 -0.21
CA VAL A 226 -20.07 -8.29 -0.74
C VAL A 226 -18.72 -8.41 -1.41
N ALA A 227 -17.91 -9.37 -0.97
CA ALA A 227 -16.65 -9.73 -1.62
C ALA A 227 -16.96 -10.68 -2.80
N LEU A 228 -16.60 -10.28 -4.02
CA LEU A 228 -16.82 -11.09 -5.22
C LEU A 228 -15.58 -11.93 -5.58
N ALA A 229 -14.39 -11.39 -5.38
CA ALA A 229 -13.13 -12.09 -5.65
C ALA A 229 -11.95 -11.43 -4.92
N THR A 230 -10.84 -12.15 -4.83
CA THR A 230 -9.53 -11.65 -4.43
C THR A 230 -8.63 -11.48 -5.66
N THR A 231 -7.62 -10.62 -5.57
CA THR A 231 -6.73 -10.29 -6.70
C THR A 231 -5.44 -11.11 -6.74
N GLY A 232 -5.19 -11.93 -5.74
CA GLY A 232 -3.95 -12.72 -5.65
C GLY A 232 -3.98 -13.95 -6.57
N ALA A 233 -2.80 -14.52 -6.81
CA ALA A 233 -2.63 -15.76 -7.58
C ALA A 233 -3.32 -16.98 -6.92
N LYS A 234 -3.54 -16.91 -5.60
CA LYS A 234 -4.21 -17.96 -4.81
C LYS A 234 -5.27 -17.33 -3.91
N ARG A 235 -6.28 -18.13 -3.54
CA ARG A 235 -7.29 -17.71 -2.55
C ARG A 235 -6.64 -17.30 -1.25
N SER A 236 -7.20 -16.29 -0.61
CA SER A 236 -6.74 -15.84 0.70
C SER A 236 -7.16 -16.82 1.79
N ALA A 237 -6.24 -17.16 2.71
CA ALA A 237 -6.57 -17.95 3.87
C ALA A 237 -7.62 -17.28 4.80
N PHE A 238 -7.76 -15.95 4.71
CA PHE A 238 -8.77 -15.19 5.46
C PHE A 238 -10.15 -15.20 4.81
N LEU A 239 -10.24 -15.55 3.51
CA LEU A 239 -11.47 -15.64 2.72
C LEU A 239 -11.41 -16.89 1.80
N PRO A 240 -11.40 -18.11 2.35
CA PRO A 240 -11.21 -19.33 1.58
C PRO A 240 -12.35 -19.59 0.58
N ASP A 241 -13.54 -19.12 0.88
CA ASP A 241 -14.74 -19.29 0.04
C ASP A 241 -14.81 -18.29 -1.12
N VAL A 242 -14.02 -17.19 -1.05
CA VAL A 242 -13.99 -16.17 -2.09
C VAL A 242 -12.94 -16.54 -3.14
N PRO A 243 -13.35 -16.72 -4.42
CA PRO A 243 -12.44 -17.10 -5.49
C PRO A 243 -11.44 -15.98 -5.81
N THR A 244 -10.37 -16.31 -6.51
CA THR A 244 -9.52 -15.31 -7.17
C THR A 244 -10.21 -14.76 -8.41
N LEU A 245 -9.80 -13.58 -8.89
CA LEU A 245 -10.29 -13.01 -10.15
C LEU A 245 -9.97 -13.96 -11.34
N ALA A 246 -8.81 -14.62 -11.31
CA ALA A 246 -8.44 -15.61 -12.32
C ALA A 246 -9.41 -16.80 -12.34
N GLU A 247 -9.75 -17.37 -11.17
CA GLU A 247 -10.74 -18.44 -11.04
C GLU A 247 -12.15 -17.98 -11.42
N ALA A 248 -12.48 -16.73 -11.15
CA ALA A 248 -13.81 -16.14 -11.38
C ALA A 248 -14.08 -15.71 -12.84
N GLY A 249 -13.12 -15.93 -13.75
CA GLY A 249 -13.29 -15.70 -15.17
C GLY A 249 -12.53 -14.50 -15.74
N VAL A 250 -11.50 -14.02 -15.06
CA VAL A 250 -10.53 -13.03 -15.56
C VAL A 250 -9.13 -13.68 -15.54
N PRO A 251 -8.83 -14.55 -16.51
CA PRO A 251 -7.59 -15.33 -16.51
C PRO A 251 -6.37 -14.41 -16.61
N GLY A 252 -5.32 -14.74 -15.87
CA GLY A 252 -4.08 -13.95 -15.85
C GLY A 252 -4.13 -12.71 -14.95
N TYR A 253 -5.26 -12.37 -14.37
CA TYR A 253 -5.34 -11.25 -13.44
C TYR A 253 -4.64 -11.60 -12.12
N GLU A 254 -3.59 -10.86 -11.81
CA GLU A 254 -2.88 -10.92 -10.53
C GLU A 254 -2.40 -9.52 -10.15
N PHE A 255 -2.81 -9.04 -8.97
CA PHE A 255 -2.45 -7.72 -8.49
C PHE A 255 -2.40 -7.69 -6.96
N ASP A 256 -1.23 -7.97 -6.39
CA ASP A 256 -1.01 -7.89 -4.95
C ASP A 256 -0.43 -6.53 -4.54
N THR A 257 -0.71 -6.15 -3.30
CA THR A 257 -0.15 -4.94 -2.68
C THR A 257 0.95 -5.34 -1.72
N TRP A 258 2.17 -4.85 -1.93
CA TRP A 258 3.25 -4.97 -0.97
C TRP A 258 3.48 -3.65 -0.22
N TYR A 259 4.00 -3.74 0.99
CA TYR A 259 4.34 -2.59 1.84
C TYR A 259 5.82 -2.61 2.13
N GLY A 260 6.50 -1.49 1.84
CA GLY A 260 7.92 -1.29 2.06
C GLY A 260 8.20 -0.22 3.11
N LEU A 261 9.26 -0.41 3.86
CA LEU A 261 9.85 0.58 4.74
C LEU A 261 11.06 1.20 4.05
N HIS A 262 11.08 2.53 4.00
CA HIS A 262 12.11 3.30 3.33
C HIS A 262 12.64 4.39 4.25
N SER A 263 13.90 4.78 4.05
CA SER A 263 14.56 5.91 4.71
C SER A 263 15.01 6.92 3.66
N PRO A 264 14.98 8.23 3.92
CA PRO A 264 15.53 9.20 2.99
C PRO A 264 17.05 9.02 2.85
N LEU A 265 17.57 9.24 1.65
CA LEU A 265 19.01 9.26 1.39
C LEU A 265 19.55 10.70 1.37
N PRO A 266 20.84 10.92 1.71
CA PRO A 266 21.49 12.21 1.54
C PRO A 266 21.45 12.62 0.05
N ARG A 267 20.85 13.76 -0.25
CA ARG A 267 20.87 14.30 -1.61
C ARG A 267 22.30 14.62 -2.04
N ARG A 268 22.74 14.10 -3.17
CA ARG A 268 24.04 14.45 -3.76
C ARG A 268 24.05 15.96 -4.06
N GLY A 269 24.78 16.72 -3.27
CA GLY A 269 24.90 18.20 -3.40
C GLY A 269 24.82 18.96 -2.08
N CYS A 270 24.28 18.38 -1.01
CA CYS A 270 24.36 18.99 0.31
C CYS A 270 25.72 18.66 0.94
N ARG A 271 26.78 19.33 0.47
CA ARG A 271 28.03 19.42 1.26
C ARG A 271 27.68 20.16 2.55
N ARG A 272 27.46 19.43 3.65
CA ARG A 272 27.49 20.07 4.96
C ARG A 272 28.83 20.79 5.05
N ARG A 273 28.83 22.13 5.04
CA ARG A 273 29.95 22.89 5.60
C ARG A 273 29.94 22.53 7.10
N CYS A 274 30.83 21.63 7.49
CA CYS A 274 31.21 21.49 8.88
C CYS A 274 31.94 22.80 9.21
N SER A 275 31.28 23.70 9.92
CA SER A 275 31.88 24.81 10.65
C SER A 275 31.98 24.36 12.10
#